data_31881bda41d5375b720ad0d4cd68936a
#
_entry.id   31881bda41d5375b720ad0d4cd68936a
#
_cell.length_a   1.000
_cell.length_b   1.000
_cell.length_c   1.000
_cell.angle_alpha   90.00
_cell.angle_beta   90.00
_cell.angle_gamma   90.00
#
_symmetry.space_group_name_H-M   'P 1'
#
loop_
_entity.id
_entity.type
_entity.pdbx_description
1 polymer ?
#
loop_
_entity_poly.entity_id
_entity_poly.type
_entity_poly.pdbx_seq_one_letter_code
_entity_poly.pdbx_strand_id
1 'polypeptide(L)'
;MPSRSNLFSAGFARIDGRWAGAEVDLGEAEIADDLSDALQEALGLSGDELALLCVEVEDEWFAIVRYQDDLDPRVFISDAHAVQNDPLGEIFAELAGVVVDKDAPDLGIRPVGDLELLGDFSLSAEELVELSMEEGVLPADILSLIAERLGFADELDRLR
;
A
#
# COMPACT_ATOMS: atom_id res chain seq x y z
N MET A 1 13.98 -22.00 0.06
CA MET A 1 12.74 -21.30 0.01
C MET A 1 12.96 -19.79 -0.12
N PRO A 2 12.71 -19.27 -1.24
CA PRO A 2 12.89 -17.84 -1.34
C PRO A 2 11.86 -17.12 -0.50
N SER A 3 12.32 -16.48 0.52
CA SER A 3 11.53 -15.47 1.16
C SER A 3 11.41 -14.31 0.16
N ARG A 4 10.40 -13.50 0.32
CA ARG A 4 10.30 -12.26 -0.44
C ARG A 4 11.35 -11.32 0.11
N SER A 5 12.58 -11.46 -0.39
CA SER A 5 13.74 -10.79 0.20
C SER A 5 13.65 -9.26 0.17
N ASN A 6 12.85 -8.69 -0.73
CA ASN A 6 12.69 -7.25 -0.88
C ASN A 6 11.26 -6.78 -0.58
N LEU A 7 10.54 -7.51 0.25
CA LEU A 7 9.23 -7.09 0.70
C LEU A 7 9.37 -6.18 1.91
N PHE A 8 8.85 -4.97 1.82
CA PHE A 8 8.69 -4.08 2.96
C PHE A 8 7.19 -3.87 3.17
N SER A 9 6.70 -4.16 4.37
CA SER A 9 5.29 -3.94 4.70
C SER A 9 5.19 -3.31 6.08
N ALA A 10 4.45 -2.23 6.18
CA ALA A 10 4.30 -1.46 7.40
C ALA A 10 2.89 -0.90 7.51
N GLY A 11 2.43 -0.76 8.73
CA GLY A 11 1.15 -0.14 9.02
C GLY A 11 1.35 1.19 9.72
N PHE A 12 0.49 2.16 9.41
CA PHE A 12 0.49 3.47 10.04
C PHE A 12 -0.95 3.81 10.42
N ALA A 13 -1.16 4.18 11.65
CA ALA A 13 -2.49 4.54 12.13
C ALA A 13 -2.47 5.89 12.82
N ARG A 14 -3.56 6.61 12.66
CA ARG A 14 -3.72 7.91 13.31
C ARG A 14 -4.56 7.71 14.57
N ILE A 15 -3.90 7.82 15.71
CA ILE A 15 -4.49 7.58 17.01
C ILE A 15 -4.37 8.86 17.84
N ASP A 16 -5.50 9.43 18.24
CA ASP A 16 -5.54 10.69 19.02
C ASP A 16 -4.76 11.83 18.33
N GLY A 17 -4.85 11.91 17.02
CA GLY A 17 -4.20 12.96 16.24
C GLY A 17 -2.71 12.73 15.97
N ARG A 18 -2.18 11.59 16.39
CA ARG A 18 -0.78 11.25 16.19
C ARG A 18 -0.64 9.98 15.35
N TRP A 19 0.41 9.92 14.54
CA TRP A 19 0.71 8.73 13.77
C TRP A 19 1.51 7.74 14.61
N ALA A 20 1.16 6.48 14.48
CA ALA A 20 1.91 5.36 15.02
C ALA A 20 2.22 4.41 13.87
N GLY A 21 3.41 3.82 13.85
CA GLY A 21 3.81 2.90 12.81
C GLY A 21 4.38 1.61 13.37
N ALA A 22 4.21 0.53 12.63
CA ALA A 22 4.75 -0.78 12.98
C ALA A 22 4.97 -1.61 11.72
N GLU A 23 5.95 -2.51 11.75
CA GLU A 23 6.08 -3.51 10.70
C GLU A 23 4.89 -4.45 10.74
N VAL A 24 4.44 -4.87 9.57
CA VAL A 24 3.32 -5.80 9.41
C VAL A 24 3.82 -7.04 8.69
N ASP A 25 3.65 -8.20 9.29
CA ASP A 25 4.07 -9.46 8.67
C ASP A 25 2.97 -9.99 7.75
N LEU A 26 3.22 -9.95 6.45
CA LEU A 26 2.30 -10.45 5.43
C LEU A 26 2.77 -11.76 4.80
N GLY A 27 3.78 -12.39 5.38
CA GLY A 27 4.38 -13.60 4.81
C GLY A 27 3.43 -14.77 4.68
N GLU A 28 2.40 -14.84 5.51
CA GLU A 28 1.42 -15.93 5.51
C GLU A 28 0.04 -15.50 5.00
N ALA A 29 -0.08 -14.28 4.48
CA ALA A 29 -1.36 -13.79 3.98
C ALA A 29 -1.78 -14.55 2.72
N GLU A 30 -3.02 -15.00 2.69
CA GLU A 30 -3.61 -15.72 1.57
C GLU A 30 -4.85 -15.03 1.02
N ILE A 31 -5.57 -14.29 1.87
CA ILE A 31 -6.80 -13.60 1.48
C ILE A 31 -6.77 -12.17 2.03
N ALA A 32 -7.70 -11.34 1.53
CA ALA A 32 -7.77 -9.94 1.92
C ALA A 32 -7.96 -9.72 3.43
N ASP A 33 -8.73 -10.58 4.09
CA ASP A 33 -8.95 -10.47 5.53
C ASP A 33 -7.66 -10.64 6.33
N ASP A 34 -6.70 -11.41 5.82
CA ASP A 34 -5.41 -11.59 6.47
C ASP A 34 -4.63 -10.29 6.56
N LEU A 35 -4.83 -9.39 5.60
CA LEU A 35 -4.17 -8.08 5.59
C LEU A 35 -4.67 -7.22 6.74
N SER A 36 -5.97 -7.13 6.94
CA SER A 36 -6.54 -6.33 8.03
C SER A 36 -6.21 -6.93 9.38
N ASP A 37 -6.23 -8.25 9.50
CA ASP A 37 -5.89 -8.94 10.74
C ASP A 37 -4.44 -8.67 11.14
N ALA A 38 -3.52 -8.74 10.18
CA ALA A 38 -2.10 -8.48 10.44
C ALA A 38 -1.88 -7.03 10.85
N LEU A 39 -2.57 -6.10 10.19
CA LEU A 39 -2.47 -4.67 10.51
C LEU A 39 -2.99 -4.37 11.92
N GLN A 40 -4.14 -4.92 12.28
CA GLN A 40 -4.73 -4.72 13.60
C GLN A 40 -3.84 -5.30 14.70
N GLU A 41 -3.26 -6.46 14.45
CA GLU A 41 -2.37 -7.10 15.41
C GLU A 41 -1.10 -6.26 15.60
N ALA A 42 -0.51 -5.79 14.52
CA ALA A 42 0.74 -5.03 14.58
C ALA A 42 0.59 -3.70 15.32
N LEU A 43 -0.56 -3.03 15.18
CA LEU A 43 -0.78 -1.70 15.74
C LEU A 43 -1.72 -1.67 16.95
N GLY A 44 -2.33 -2.81 17.30
CA GLY A 44 -3.26 -2.88 18.42
C GLY A 44 -4.51 -2.03 18.22
N LEU A 45 -5.05 -2.03 17.00
CA LEU A 45 -6.18 -1.17 16.64
C LEU A 45 -7.50 -1.67 17.19
N SER A 46 -8.38 -0.73 17.53
CA SER A 46 -9.74 -1.04 17.99
C SER A 46 -10.74 -1.16 16.83
N GLY A 47 -10.38 -0.66 15.66
CA GLY A 47 -11.23 -0.69 14.46
C GLY A 47 -11.82 0.66 14.09
N ASP A 48 -11.69 1.65 14.94
CA ASP A 48 -12.24 2.99 14.68
C ASP A 48 -11.21 3.96 14.11
N GLU A 49 -9.95 3.56 14.09
CA GLU A 49 -8.88 4.44 13.66
C GLU A 49 -8.73 4.44 12.14
N LEU A 50 -8.22 5.56 11.59
CA LEU A 50 -7.72 5.58 10.23
C LEU A 50 -6.39 4.84 10.21
N ALA A 51 -6.26 3.84 9.36
CA ALA A 51 -5.04 3.07 9.24
C ALA A 51 -4.68 2.84 7.78
N LEU A 52 -3.39 2.86 7.50
CA LEU A 52 -2.85 2.60 6.17
C LEU A 52 -1.92 1.41 6.24
N LEU A 53 -2.11 0.45 5.35
CA LEU A 53 -1.15 -0.63 5.13
C LEU A 53 -0.36 -0.28 3.88
N CYS A 54 0.95 -0.10 4.03
CA CYS A 54 1.85 0.28 2.94
C CYS A 54 2.79 -0.87 2.63
N VAL A 55 2.86 -1.25 1.37
CA VAL A 55 3.66 -2.39 0.92
C VAL A 55 4.52 -1.99 -0.26
N GLU A 56 5.81 -2.35 -0.23
CA GLU A 56 6.74 -2.20 -1.36
C GLU A 56 7.27 -3.58 -1.71
N VAL A 57 7.25 -3.94 -2.97
CA VAL A 57 7.70 -5.26 -3.41
C VAL A 57 8.76 -5.13 -4.50
N GLU A 58 9.96 -5.66 -4.21
CA GLU A 58 11.03 -5.87 -5.20
C GLU A 58 11.47 -4.60 -5.94
N ASP A 59 11.29 -3.42 -5.36
CA ASP A 59 11.55 -2.13 -6.01
C ASP A 59 10.77 -1.96 -7.33
N GLU A 60 9.73 -2.76 -7.54
CA GLU A 60 8.94 -2.74 -8.76
C GLU A 60 7.60 -2.04 -8.60
N TRP A 61 6.96 -2.21 -7.45
CA TRP A 61 5.64 -1.63 -7.22
C TRP A 61 5.38 -1.42 -5.73
N PHE A 62 4.38 -0.57 -5.45
CA PHE A 62 3.90 -0.41 -4.10
C PHE A 62 2.36 -0.41 -4.10
N ALA A 63 1.79 -0.65 -2.94
CA ALA A 63 0.35 -0.59 -2.75
C ALA A 63 0.05 0.03 -1.39
N ILE A 64 -1.08 0.72 -1.30
CA ILE A 64 -1.56 1.29 -0.05
C ILE A 64 -3.01 0.87 0.12
N VAL A 65 -3.33 0.29 1.28
CA VAL A 65 -4.70 -0.05 1.66
C VAL A 65 -5.11 0.88 2.79
N ARG A 66 -6.23 1.54 2.63
CA ARG A 66 -6.77 2.45 3.64
C ARG A 66 -7.97 1.81 4.33
N TYR A 67 -7.88 1.70 5.63
CA TYR A 67 -8.98 1.24 6.49
C TYR A 67 -9.46 2.42 7.32
N GLN A 68 -10.77 2.62 7.38
CA GLN A 68 -11.33 3.72 8.15
C GLN A 68 -12.73 3.35 8.61
N ASP A 69 -12.93 3.30 9.93
CA ASP A 69 -14.20 2.93 10.56
C ASP A 69 -14.70 1.57 10.03
N ASP A 70 -15.99 1.42 9.84
CA ASP A 70 -16.60 0.20 9.31
C ASP A 70 -16.73 0.21 7.79
N LEU A 71 -16.05 1.15 7.13
CA LEU A 71 -16.07 1.24 5.67
C LEU A 71 -15.21 0.15 5.04
N ASP A 72 -15.58 -0.25 3.84
CA ASP A 72 -14.77 -1.20 3.08
C ASP A 72 -13.40 -0.62 2.81
N PRO A 73 -12.34 -1.43 2.84
CA PRO A 73 -11.00 -0.95 2.56
C PRO A 73 -10.89 -0.40 1.14
N ARG A 74 -10.12 0.67 1.00
CA ARG A 74 -9.81 1.30 -0.27
C ARG A 74 -8.36 1.02 -0.61
N VAL A 75 -8.07 0.74 -1.86
CA VAL A 75 -6.74 0.27 -2.30
C VAL A 75 -6.23 1.06 -3.48
N PHE A 76 -4.97 1.44 -3.42
CA PHE A 76 -4.22 1.97 -4.55
C PHE A 76 -3.04 1.05 -4.85
N ILE A 77 -2.85 0.71 -6.11
CA ILE A 77 -1.73 -0.10 -6.59
C ILE A 77 -0.98 0.71 -7.64
N SER A 78 0.32 0.85 -7.48
CA SER A 78 1.12 1.69 -8.37
C SER A 78 1.28 1.13 -9.78
N ASP A 79 1.22 -0.20 -9.94
CA ASP A 79 1.39 -0.83 -11.24
C ASP A 79 0.64 -2.16 -11.32
N ALA A 80 -0.47 -2.15 -12.04
CA ALA A 80 -1.30 -3.35 -12.21
C ALA A 80 -0.58 -4.47 -12.96
N HIS A 81 0.36 -4.12 -13.83
CA HIS A 81 1.11 -5.12 -14.58
C HIS A 81 2.08 -5.88 -13.68
N ALA A 82 2.76 -5.18 -12.78
CA ALA A 82 3.76 -5.78 -11.90
C ALA A 82 3.15 -6.77 -10.90
N VAL A 83 1.91 -6.56 -10.45
CA VAL A 83 1.30 -7.41 -9.42
C VAL A 83 0.85 -8.78 -9.92
N GLN A 84 0.73 -8.96 -11.23
CA GLN A 84 0.14 -10.19 -11.78
C GLN A 84 0.97 -11.46 -11.54
N ASN A 85 2.24 -11.32 -11.22
CA ASN A 85 3.13 -12.46 -10.98
C ASN A 85 3.47 -12.66 -9.51
N ASP A 86 2.77 -11.99 -8.61
CA ASP A 86 3.05 -12.05 -7.18
C ASP A 86 1.77 -12.46 -6.44
N PRO A 87 1.83 -13.54 -5.63
CA PRO A 87 0.65 -13.94 -4.84
C PRO A 87 0.09 -12.85 -3.95
N LEU A 88 0.96 -12.03 -3.37
CA LEU A 88 0.52 -10.88 -2.56
C LEU A 88 -0.15 -9.83 -3.45
N GLY A 89 0.41 -9.60 -4.63
CA GLY A 89 -0.18 -8.69 -5.62
C GLY A 89 -1.59 -9.10 -6.04
N GLU A 90 -1.83 -10.41 -6.15
CA GLU A 90 -3.16 -10.93 -6.47
C GLU A 90 -4.19 -10.58 -5.38
N ILE A 91 -3.79 -10.62 -4.11
CA ILE A 91 -4.66 -10.22 -2.99
C ILE A 91 -5.03 -8.75 -3.11
N PHE A 92 -4.06 -7.89 -3.37
CA PHE A 92 -4.32 -6.46 -3.53
C PHE A 92 -5.19 -6.17 -4.75
N ALA A 93 -4.96 -6.86 -5.86
CA ALA A 93 -5.76 -6.69 -7.07
C ALA A 93 -7.22 -7.08 -6.83
N GLU A 94 -7.44 -8.19 -6.13
CA GLU A 94 -8.78 -8.62 -5.76
C GLU A 94 -9.48 -7.60 -4.88
N LEU A 95 -8.76 -7.09 -3.88
CA LEU A 95 -9.29 -6.09 -2.96
C LEU A 95 -9.62 -4.78 -3.69
N ALA A 96 -8.84 -4.42 -4.69
CA ALA A 96 -9.07 -3.22 -5.50
C ALA A 96 -10.17 -3.41 -6.54
N GLY A 97 -10.65 -4.64 -6.74
CA GLY A 97 -11.63 -4.94 -7.78
C GLY A 97 -11.06 -4.89 -9.19
N VAL A 98 -9.76 -5.12 -9.32
CA VAL A 98 -9.05 -5.06 -10.60
C VAL A 98 -8.86 -6.47 -11.14
N VAL A 99 -9.23 -6.67 -12.41
CA VAL A 99 -8.96 -7.92 -13.11
C VAL A 99 -7.56 -7.84 -13.70
N VAL A 100 -6.71 -8.77 -13.29
CA VAL A 100 -5.35 -8.86 -13.82
C VAL A 100 -5.35 -9.83 -14.99
N ASP A 101 -5.08 -9.33 -16.19
CA ASP A 101 -5.00 -10.16 -17.39
C ASP A 101 -3.53 -10.45 -17.71
N LYS A 102 -3.11 -11.68 -17.42
CA LYS A 102 -1.72 -12.11 -17.62
C LYS A 102 -1.30 -12.16 -19.09
N ASP A 103 -2.29 -12.20 -19.99
CA ASP A 103 -2.05 -12.23 -21.43
C ASP A 103 -2.07 -10.83 -22.04
N ALA A 104 -2.41 -9.80 -21.26
CA ALA A 104 -2.43 -8.43 -21.75
C ALA A 104 -1.02 -7.95 -22.08
N PRO A 105 -0.86 -7.13 -23.14
CA PRO A 105 0.47 -6.58 -23.45
C PRO A 105 0.94 -5.64 -22.35
N ASP A 106 2.26 -5.61 -22.15
CA ASP A 106 2.86 -4.68 -21.22
C ASP A 106 2.88 -3.28 -21.85
N LEU A 107 2.02 -2.40 -21.35
CA LEU A 107 1.91 -1.03 -21.83
C LEU A 107 2.64 -0.05 -20.90
N GLY A 108 3.49 -0.57 -20.01
CA GLY A 108 4.20 0.23 -19.03
C GLY A 108 3.48 0.29 -17.69
N ILE A 109 3.91 1.22 -16.85
CA ILE A 109 3.37 1.37 -15.50
C ILE A 109 1.90 1.79 -15.56
N ARG A 110 1.06 1.08 -14.83
CA ARG A 110 -0.38 1.32 -14.84
C ARG A 110 -0.94 1.40 -13.41
N PRO A 111 -1.05 2.61 -12.84
CA PRO A 111 -1.68 2.79 -11.53
C PRO A 111 -3.17 2.44 -11.59
N VAL A 112 -3.65 1.69 -10.60
CA VAL A 112 -5.04 1.25 -10.55
C VAL A 112 -5.57 1.29 -9.12
N GLY A 113 -6.88 1.10 -9.00
CA GLY A 113 -7.56 1.13 -7.73
C GLY A 113 -8.14 2.50 -7.44
N ASP A 114 -8.15 2.88 -6.17
CA ASP A 114 -8.70 4.18 -5.76
C ASP A 114 -7.63 5.26 -5.89
N LEU A 115 -7.67 5.99 -7.00
CA LEU A 115 -6.69 7.05 -7.27
C LEU A 115 -6.85 8.26 -6.35
N GLU A 116 -8.01 8.41 -5.72
CA GLU A 116 -8.29 9.50 -4.80
C GLU A 116 -8.10 9.10 -3.33
N LEU A 117 -7.43 7.97 -3.12
CA LEU A 117 -7.21 7.39 -1.79
C LEU A 117 -6.73 8.38 -0.74
N LEU A 118 -5.88 9.31 -1.13
CA LEU A 118 -5.23 10.27 -0.24
C LEU A 118 -5.64 11.71 -0.51
N GLY A 119 -6.73 11.92 -1.24
CA GLY A 119 -7.17 13.25 -1.62
C GLY A 119 -7.46 14.17 -0.44
N ASP A 120 -7.98 13.63 0.64
CA ASP A 120 -8.25 14.39 1.85
C ASP A 120 -6.98 14.77 2.63
N PHE A 121 -5.83 14.23 2.24
CA PHE A 121 -4.52 14.60 2.78
C PHE A 121 -3.73 15.50 1.82
N SER A 122 -4.41 16.16 0.92
CA SER A 122 -3.82 17.10 -0.06
C SER A 122 -2.92 16.41 -1.10
N LEU A 123 -3.10 15.12 -1.32
CA LEU A 123 -2.41 14.39 -2.38
C LEU A 123 -3.47 13.96 -3.40
N SER A 124 -3.58 14.72 -4.49
CA SER A 124 -4.60 14.50 -5.50
C SER A 124 -4.35 13.22 -6.30
N ALA A 125 -5.39 12.74 -6.97
CA ALA A 125 -5.27 11.60 -7.87
C ALA A 125 -4.22 11.85 -8.95
N GLU A 126 -4.19 13.05 -9.51
CA GLU A 126 -3.22 13.44 -10.53
C GLU A 126 -1.78 13.34 -10.01
N GLU A 127 -1.52 13.87 -8.82
CA GLU A 127 -0.19 13.80 -8.21
C GLU A 127 0.22 12.35 -7.92
N LEU A 128 -0.71 11.54 -7.41
CA LEU A 128 -0.43 10.14 -7.08
C LEU A 128 -0.06 9.34 -8.33
N VAL A 129 -0.79 9.57 -9.42
CA VAL A 129 -0.51 8.91 -10.71
C VAL A 129 0.84 9.37 -11.26
N GLU A 130 1.11 10.67 -11.22
CA GLU A 130 2.39 11.22 -11.70
C GLU A 130 3.57 10.63 -10.95
N LEU A 131 3.49 10.55 -9.62
CA LEU A 131 4.55 9.96 -8.81
C LEU A 131 4.78 8.50 -9.17
N SER A 132 3.70 7.75 -9.38
CA SER A 132 3.78 6.32 -9.69
C SER A 132 4.39 6.06 -11.06
N MET A 133 4.27 7.00 -11.98
CA MET A 133 4.75 6.85 -13.36
C MET A 133 6.09 7.54 -13.62
N GLU A 134 6.68 8.17 -12.63
CA GLU A 134 7.94 8.87 -12.79
C GLU A 134 9.10 7.89 -12.98
N GLU A 135 9.82 8.04 -14.09
CA GLU A 135 10.95 7.16 -14.40
C GLU A 135 12.12 7.40 -13.45
N GLY A 136 12.76 6.31 -13.06
CA GLY A 136 13.95 6.38 -12.22
C GLY A 136 13.66 6.58 -10.73
N VAL A 137 12.39 6.63 -10.34
CA VAL A 137 12.00 6.77 -8.93
C VAL A 137 11.53 5.41 -8.42
N LEU A 138 12.10 4.98 -7.30
CA LEU A 138 11.76 3.70 -6.69
C LEU A 138 10.49 3.81 -5.84
N PRO A 139 9.75 2.71 -5.65
CA PRO A 139 8.61 2.69 -4.73
C PRO A 139 8.93 3.25 -3.35
N ALA A 140 10.12 2.98 -2.83
CA ALA A 140 10.54 3.50 -1.53
C ALA A 140 10.58 5.03 -1.50
N ASP A 141 11.04 5.65 -2.57
CA ASP A 141 11.10 7.11 -2.68
C ASP A 141 9.71 7.72 -2.72
N ILE A 142 8.80 7.08 -3.46
CA ILE A 142 7.42 7.54 -3.58
C ILE A 142 6.71 7.44 -2.23
N LEU A 143 6.88 6.32 -1.55
CA LEU A 143 6.26 6.12 -0.24
C LEU A 143 6.77 7.13 0.78
N SER A 144 8.07 7.46 0.73
CA SER A 144 8.65 8.49 1.59
C SER A 144 8.02 9.87 1.34
N LEU A 145 7.78 10.23 0.08
CA LEU A 145 7.10 11.47 -0.26
C LEU A 145 5.67 11.49 0.25
N ILE A 146 4.97 10.38 0.11
CA ILE A 146 3.60 10.24 0.62
C ILE A 146 3.59 10.40 2.14
N ALA A 147 4.54 9.77 2.81
CA ALA A 147 4.66 9.84 4.27
C ALA A 147 4.90 11.29 4.74
N GLU A 148 5.73 12.03 4.03
CA GLU A 148 5.95 13.45 4.33
C GLU A 148 4.67 14.28 4.18
N ARG A 149 3.92 14.03 3.11
CA ARG A 149 2.67 14.74 2.86
C ARG A 149 1.62 14.45 3.92
N LEU A 150 1.53 13.21 4.37
CA LEU A 150 0.54 12.79 5.36
C LEU A 150 0.97 13.07 6.79
N GLY A 151 2.28 13.08 7.05
CA GLY A 151 2.83 13.41 8.35
C GLY A 151 3.39 12.24 9.14
N PHE A 152 3.65 11.09 8.49
CA PHE A 152 4.23 9.93 9.19
C PHE A 152 5.64 9.57 8.70
N ALA A 153 6.36 10.52 8.14
CA ALA A 153 7.71 10.28 7.62
C ALA A 153 8.67 9.76 8.70
N ASP A 154 8.60 10.30 9.91
CA ASP A 154 9.46 9.86 11.00
C ASP A 154 9.17 8.42 11.40
N GLU A 155 7.90 8.04 11.45
CA GLU A 155 7.48 6.68 11.77
C GLU A 155 7.94 5.70 10.69
N LEU A 156 7.85 6.09 9.44
CA LEU A 156 8.35 5.29 8.32
C LEU A 156 9.86 5.09 8.42
N ASP A 157 10.61 6.16 8.66
CA ASP A 157 12.07 6.08 8.74
C ASP A 157 12.55 5.15 9.84
N ARG A 158 11.84 5.07 10.95
CA ARG A 158 12.19 4.16 12.05
C ARG A 158 12.04 2.69 11.69
N LEU A 159 11.24 2.38 10.69
CA LEU A 159 10.96 1.00 10.28
C LEU A 159 11.86 0.50 9.16
N ARG A 160 12.65 1.37 8.56
CA ARG A 160 13.56 1.02 7.47
C ARG A 160 14.95 0.63 7.93
#